data_26deac67871cd4c7c4d73acc9c05b11d
#
_entry.id   26deac67871cd4c7c4d73acc9c05b11d
#
_cell.length_a   1.000
_cell.length_b   1.000
_cell.length_c   1.000
_cell.angle_alpha   90.00
_cell.angle_beta   90.00
_cell.angle_gamma   90.00
#
_symmetry.space_group_name_H-M   'P 1'
#
loop_
_entity.id
_entity.type
_entity.pdbx_description
1 polymer ?
#
loop_
_entity_poly.entity_id
_entity_poly.type
_entity_poly.pdbx_seq_one_letter_code
_entity_poly.pdbx_strand_id
1 'polypeptide(L)'
;MGELTSVEICAGAGGQALGLEQAGFRHQAAVEIDADACGTLRSNRGSEWKIIEDDVANVDGHAFHQVDLLAGGVPCPPFSIAGKQLGAGDDRDLFPQALRLVAEIAPRAVLLENVRGLGTRRFESYRCQVLARLRGLGYETWWDLVHASEHGVPQLRPRFVLVAVRQPWAGWFRWPEPLPGPAPTVGATLHDLMAAGGWPGAAAWSQRAGTIAPTIVGGSKKHGGPDLGPTRARAAWRRLGVDGLGIADDIPGPDFPAGQLPKLTVRMVARLQGFPDSWVIAGRKTAAYRQVGNAFPPPVARSLGTAIAAALCRGNVSPAAADVAHHASLA
;
A
#
# COMPACT_ATOMS: atom_id res chain seq x y z
N MET A 1 -1.34 27.76 -4.05
CA MET A 1 -1.33 26.52 -4.83
C MET A 1 -2.68 25.86 -4.63
N GLY A 2 -3.33 25.34 -5.69
CA GLY A 2 -4.56 24.57 -5.52
C GLY A 2 -4.27 23.25 -4.77
N GLU A 3 -5.30 22.71 -4.10
CA GLU A 3 -5.26 21.43 -3.44
C GLU A 3 -5.07 20.32 -4.48
N LEU A 4 -4.10 19.39 -4.28
CA LEU A 4 -3.90 18.25 -5.17
C LEU A 4 -5.03 17.23 -4.96
N THR A 5 -5.51 16.65 -6.05
CA THR A 5 -6.63 15.71 -6.04
C THR A 5 -6.23 14.33 -6.53
N SER A 6 -6.92 13.30 -6.05
CA SER A 6 -6.68 11.91 -6.46
C SER A 6 -7.95 11.10 -6.60
N VAL A 7 -7.86 10.05 -7.41
CA VAL A 7 -8.79 8.92 -7.45
C VAL A 7 -7.99 7.66 -7.18
N GLU A 8 -8.52 6.77 -6.33
CA GLU A 8 -7.90 5.49 -6.07
C GLU A 8 -8.78 4.33 -6.54
N ILE A 9 -8.21 3.38 -7.26
CA ILE A 9 -8.85 2.15 -7.71
C ILE A 9 -8.31 0.95 -6.94
N CYS A 10 -9.15 -0.07 -6.73
CA CYS A 10 -8.79 -1.23 -5.92
C CYS A 10 -8.27 -0.82 -4.52
N ALA A 11 -8.99 0.10 -3.88
CA ALA A 11 -8.53 0.81 -2.69
C ALA A 11 -8.34 -0.09 -1.46
N GLY A 12 -8.97 -1.27 -1.42
CA GLY A 12 -8.86 -2.22 -0.31
C GLY A 12 -9.20 -1.58 1.03
N ALA A 13 -8.36 -1.81 2.04
CA ALA A 13 -8.51 -1.21 3.36
C ALA A 13 -8.14 0.29 3.42
N GLY A 14 -7.82 0.92 2.29
CA GLY A 14 -7.46 2.34 2.23
C GLY A 14 -6.02 2.66 2.67
N GLY A 15 -5.11 1.67 2.69
CA GLY A 15 -3.74 1.93 3.13
C GLY A 15 -2.99 2.89 2.21
N GLN A 16 -3.13 2.73 0.90
CA GLN A 16 -2.55 3.66 -0.07
C GLN A 16 -3.26 5.03 0.00
N ALA A 17 -4.60 5.03 0.02
CA ALA A 17 -5.40 6.25 0.14
C ALA A 17 -4.99 7.08 1.37
N LEU A 18 -4.92 6.45 2.55
CA LEU A 18 -4.51 7.12 3.79
C LEU A 18 -3.11 7.75 3.66
N GLY A 19 -2.16 7.03 3.06
CA GLY A 19 -0.81 7.57 2.85
C GLY A 19 -0.78 8.74 1.87
N LEU A 20 -1.58 8.71 0.81
CA LEU A 20 -1.73 9.81 -0.15
C LEU A 20 -2.43 11.02 0.49
N GLU A 21 -3.47 10.81 1.31
CA GLU A 21 -4.09 11.88 2.10
C GLU A 21 -3.05 12.57 2.99
N GLN A 22 -2.21 11.79 3.71
CA GLN A 22 -1.11 12.31 4.52
C GLN A 22 -0.03 13.04 3.71
N ALA A 23 0.07 12.77 2.42
CA ALA A 23 0.95 13.48 1.48
C ALA A 23 0.31 14.75 0.88
N GLY A 24 -0.93 15.07 1.27
CA GLY A 24 -1.63 16.29 0.85
C GLY A 24 -2.55 16.11 -0.36
N PHE A 25 -2.89 14.88 -0.75
CA PHE A 25 -3.90 14.62 -1.77
C PHE A 25 -5.30 14.52 -1.16
N ARG A 26 -6.26 15.22 -1.74
CA ARG A 26 -7.69 15.07 -1.43
C ARG A 26 -8.30 14.05 -2.38
N HIS A 27 -8.84 12.96 -1.84
CA HIS A 27 -9.51 11.95 -2.65
C HIS A 27 -10.87 12.43 -3.15
N GLN A 28 -11.04 12.40 -4.49
CA GLN A 28 -12.36 12.62 -5.11
C GLN A 28 -13.20 11.33 -5.06
N ALA A 29 -12.55 10.17 -5.23
CA ALA A 29 -13.19 8.88 -5.09
C ALA A 29 -12.19 7.79 -4.71
N ALA A 30 -12.70 6.75 -4.02
CA ALA A 30 -12.04 5.46 -3.82
C ALA A 30 -12.98 4.35 -4.33
N VAL A 31 -12.49 3.59 -5.32
CA VAL A 31 -13.23 2.50 -5.96
C VAL A 31 -12.78 1.16 -5.38
N GLU A 32 -13.73 0.36 -4.92
CA GLU A 32 -13.46 -0.96 -4.35
C GLU A 32 -14.68 -1.89 -4.57
N ILE A 33 -14.44 -3.15 -4.89
CA ILE A 33 -15.49 -4.13 -5.13
C ILE A 33 -15.86 -4.95 -3.88
N ASP A 34 -14.96 -5.03 -2.88
CA ASP A 34 -15.20 -5.81 -1.66
C ASP A 34 -16.00 -4.99 -0.66
N ALA A 35 -17.22 -5.46 -0.33
CA ALA A 35 -18.13 -4.75 0.56
C ALA A 35 -17.54 -4.53 1.98
N ASP A 36 -16.75 -5.49 2.52
CA ASP A 36 -16.09 -5.31 3.82
C ASP A 36 -15.03 -4.20 3.75
N ALA A 37 -14.28 -4.13 2.64
CA ALA A 37 -13.31 -3.07 2.42
C ALA A 37 -13.99 -1.70 2.21
N CYS A 38 -15.09 -1.64 1.46
CA CYS A 38 -15.93 -0.44 1.35
C CYS A 38 -16.48 -0.01 2.72
N GLY A 39 -16.87 -0.96 3.56
CA GLY A 39 -17.27 -0.71 4.95
C GLY A 39 -16.14 -0.08 5.77
N THR A 40 -14.90 -0.56 5.60
CA THR A 40 -13.69 0.03 6.21
C THR A 40 -13.50 1.47 5.76
N LEU A 41 -13.55 1.75 4.45
CA LEU A 41 -13.38 3.10 3.91
C LEU A 41 -14.47 4.05 4.43
N ARG A 42 -15.73 3.62 4.40
CA ARG A 42 -16.88 4.42 4.91
C ARG A 42 -16.75 4.73 6.40
N SER A 43 -16.33 3.75 7.21
CA SER A 43 -16.17 3.94 8.67
C SER A 43 -15.09 4.96 9.02
N ASN A 44 -14.09 5.13 8.16
CA ASN A 44 -12.97 6.04 8.42
C ASN A 44 -13.06 7.37 7.68
N ARG A 45 -13.63 7.39 6.45
CA ARG A 45 -13.62 8.56 5.56
C ARG A 45 -14.92 8.74 4.75
N GLY A 46 -16.02 8.10 5.13
CA GLY A 46 -17.27 8.16 4.37
C GLY A 46 -17.88 9.54 4.21
N SER A 47 -17.53 10.51 5.08
CA SER A 47 -17.92 11.91 4.96
C SER A 47 -17.02 12.74 4.04
N GLU A 48 -15.80 12.25 3.74
CA GLU A 48 -14.75 13.01 3.06
C GLU A 48 -14.44 12.44 1.68
N TRP A 49 -14.49 11.11 1.53
CA TRP A 49 -14.21 10.42 0.28
C TRP A 49 -15.49 9.84 -0.33
N LYS A 50 -15.69 10.02 -1.62
CA LYS A 50 -16.73 9.29 -2.35
C LYS A 50 -16.32 7.82 -2.51
N ILE A 51 -16.93 6.92 -1.73
CA ILE A 51 -16.69 5.48 -1.83
C ILE A 51 -17.60 4.87 -2.89
N ILE A 52 -17.01 4.34 -3.95
CA ILE A 52 -17.68 3.68 -5.06
C ILE A 52 -17.51 2.17 -4.88
N GLU A 53 -18.58 1.49 -4.46
CA GLU A 53 -18.61 0.03 -4.31
C GLU A 53 -19.04 -0.58 -5.65
N ASP A 54 -18.06 -0.80 -6.53
CA ASP A 54 -18.29 -1.33 -7.86
C ASP A 54 -17.01 -1.96 -8.44
N ASP A 55 -17.16 -2.72 -9.52
CA ASP A 55 -16.03 -3.18 -10.32
C ASP A 55 -15.39 -1.99 -11.04
N VAL A 56 -14.06 -1.94 -11.02
CA VAL A 56 -13.28 -0.92 -11.74
C VAL A 56 -13.59 -0.89 -13.24
N ALA A 57 -14.03 -2.00 -13.82
CA ALA A 57 -14.45 -2.09 -15.21
C ALA A 57 -15.68 -1.22 -15.53
N ASN A 58 -16.57 -0.99 -14.55
CA ASN A 58 -17.79 -0.19 -14.69
C ASN A 58 -17.57 1.31 -14.45
N VAL A 59 -16.39 1.71 -14.00
CA VAL A 59 -16.10 3.10 -13.68
C VAL A 59 -15.91 3.91 -14.96
N ASP A 60 -16.67 4.98 -15.11
CA ASP A 60 -16.44 6.01 -16.13
C ASP A 60 -15.36 6.98 -15.65
N GLY A 61 -14.18 6.90 -16.28
CA GLY A 61 -13.04 7.76 -15.94
C GLY A 61 -13.26 9.23 -16.32
N HIS A 62 -14.11 9.52 -17.31
CA HIS A 62 -14.41 10.91 -17.71
C HIS A 62 -15.07 11.72 -16.59
N ALA A 63 -15.76 11.05 -15.64
CA ALA A 63 -16.30 11.70 -14.44
C ALA A 63 -15.23 12.30 -13.52
N PHE A 64 -13.96 11.91 -13.69
CA PHE A 64 -12.80 12.34 -12.88
C PHE A 64 -11.72 13.03 -13.73
N HIS A 65 -12.12 13.58 -14.87
CA HIS A 65 -11.17 14.26 -15.76
C HIS A 65 -10.38 15.35 -15.04
N GLN A 66 -9.06 15.39 -15.26
CA GLN A 66 -8.12 16.35 -14.66
C GLN A 66 -7.84 16.18 -13.15
N VAL A 67 -8.12 15.04 -12.51
CA VAL A 67 -7.51 14.81 -11.20
C VAL A 67 -5.98 14.75 -11.33
N ASP A 68 -5.28 15.13 -10.28
CA ASP A 68 -3.82 15.20 -10.31
C ASP A 68 -3.18 13.80 -10.28
N LEU A 69 -3.77 12.85 -9.56
CA LEU A 69 -3.22 11.51 -9.36
C LEU A 69 -4.29 10.42 -9.54
N LEU A 70 -4.02 9.43 -10.39
CA LEU A 70 -4.69 8.14 -10.35
C LEU A 70 -3.78 7.14 -9.62
N ALA A 71 -4.27 6.55 -8.53
CA ALA A 71 -3.55 5.58 -7.74
C ALA A 71 -4.28 4.23 -7.66
N GLY A 72 -3.58 3.14 -7.34
CA GLY A 72 -4.23 1.87 -7.09
C GLY A 72 -3.30 0.69 -6.81
N GLY A 73 -3.76 -0.22 -5.95
CA GLY A 73 -3.17 -1.54 -5.72
C GLY A 73 -3.75 -2.55 -6.70
N VAL A 74 -3.34 -2.49 -7.96
CA VAL A 74 -3.98 -3.22 -9.07
C VAL A 74 -3.68 -4.71 -8.98
N PRO A 75 -4.67 -5.60 -8.80
CA PRO A 75 -4.45 -7.04 -8.84
C PRO A 75 -3.80 -7.47 -10.15
N CYS A 76 -2.78 -8.30 -10.04
CA CYS A 76 -2.14 -8.95 -11.16
C CYS A 76 -2.55 -10.43 -11.13
N PRO A 77 -2.78 -11.09 -12.28
CA PRO A 77 -3.12 -12.50 -12.31
C PRO A 77 -2.15 -13.29 -11.44
N PRO A 78 -2.61 -14.32 -10.70
CA PRO A 78 -1.70 -15.18 -10.00
C PRO A 78 -0.85 -15.91 -11.05
N PHE A 79 0.31 -15.38 -11.30
CA PHE A 79 1.39 -16.03 -12.01
C PHE A 79 1.97 -17.12 -11.08
N SER A 80 1.06 -17.88 -10.44
CA SER A 80 1.45 -19.03 -9.65
C SER A 80 1.90 -20.13 -10.61
N ILE A 81 3.01 -20.75 -10.24
CA ILE A 81 3.61 -21.92 -10.91
C ILE A 81 2.59 -23.07 -11.12
N ALA A 82 1.44 -23.04 -10.44
CA ALA A 82 0.38 -24.06 -10.46
C ALA A 82 -0.88 -23.69 -11.26
N GLY A 83 -0.99 -22.51 -11.89
CA GLY A 83 -2.16 -22.07 -12.66
C GLY A 83 -1.96 -22.19 -14.16
N LYS A 84 -3.01 -22.50 -14.92
CA LYS A 84 -3.04 -22.41 -16.38
C LYS A 84 -2.58 -21.00 -16.80
N GLN A 85 -1.50 -20.92 -17.57
CA GLN A 85 -0.84 -19.71 -18.04
C GLN A 85 -1.74 -18.97 -19.06
N LEU A 86 -2.78 -18.33 -18.58
CA LEU A 86 -3.60 -17.43 -19.40
C LEU A 86 -2.91 -16.07 -19.35
N GLY A 87 -2.12 -15.73 -20.34
CA GLY A 87 -1.49 -14.42 -20.50
C GLY A 87 -2.50 -13.26 -20.44
N ALA A 88 -2.32 -12.21 -21.22
CA ALA A 88 -3.14 -10.98 -21.30
C ALA A 88 -4.69 -11.12 -21.41
N GLY A 89 -5.26 -12.28 -21.19
CA GLY A 89 -6.68 -12.61 -21.20
C GLY A 89 -7.22 -13.18 -19.89
N ASP A 90 -6.54 -13.00 -18.75
CA ASP A 90 -7.07 -13.39 -17.42
C ASP A 90 -7.93 -12.26 -16.87
N ASP A 91 -9.22 -12.50 -16.62
CA ASP A 91 -10.20 -11.55 -16.07
C ASP A 91 -9.75 -10.93 -14.70
N ARG A 92 -8.71 -11.48 -14.09
CA ARG A 92 -8.13 -10.96 -12.85
C ARG A 92 -7.02 -9.94 -13.08
N ASP A 93 -6.59 -9.73 -14.33
CA ASP A 93 -5.63 -8.69 -14.69
C ASP A 93 -6.34 -7.35 -14.83
N LEU A 94 -6.20 -6.49 -13.86
CA LEU A 94 -6.82 -5.18 -13.88
C LEU A 94 -5.91 -4.06 -14.41
N PHE A 95 -4.67 -4.36 -14.87
CA PHE A 95 -3.84 -3.37 -15.55
C PHE A 95 -4.49 -2.79 -16.81
N PRO A 96 -5.17 -3.58 -17.68
CA PRO A 96 -5.90 -3.03 -18.82
C PRO A 96 -6.94 -1.99 -18.40
N GLN A 97 -7.67 -2.25 -17.30
CA GLN A 97 -8.66 -1.30 -16.78
C GLN A 97 -8.00 -0.06 -16.18
N ALA A 98 -6.88 -0.23 -15.45
CA ALA A 98 -6.11 0.91 -14.95
C ALA A 98 -5.61 1.80 -16.11
N LEU A 99 -5.08 1.20 -17.19
CA LEU A 99 -4.60 1.93 -18.37
C LEU A 99 -5.75 2.60 -19.16
N ARG A 100 -6.96 1.99 -19.20
CA ARG A 100 -8.16 2.63 -19.73
C ARG A 100 -8.51 3.88 -18.93
N LEU A 101 -8.57 3.75 -17.60
CA LEU A 101 -8.86 4.88 -16.73
C LEU A 101 -7.77 5.98 -16.80
N VAL A 102 -6.49 5.62 -16.94
CA VAL A 102 -5.43 6.62 -17.22
C VAL A 102 -5.71 7.41 -18.48
N ALA A 103 -6.19 6.74 -19.55
CA ALA A 103 -6.51 7.42 -20.81
C ALA A 103 -7.74 8.34 -20.68
N GLU A 104 -8.79 7.89 -19.97
CA GLU A 104 -10.04 8.64 -19.78
C GLU A 104 -9.88 9.81 -18.80
N ILE A 105 -9.24 9.59 -17.67
CA ILE A 105 -9.02 10.60 -16.61
C ILE A 105 -7.97 11.61 -17.06
N ALA A 106 -6.95 11.16 -17.77
CA ALA A 106 -5.77 11.93 -18.16
C ALA A 106 -5.07 12.63 -16.96
N PRO A 107 -4.78 11.92 -15.85
CA PRO A 107 -4.20 12.52 -14.64
C PRO A 107 -2.79 13.08 -14.93
N ARG A 108 -2.30 13.98 -14.07
CA ARG A 108 -0.92 14.48 -14.15
C ARG A 108 0.09 13.41 -13.75
N ALA A 109 -0.27 12.54 -12.82
CA ALA A 109 0.54 11.42 -12.35
C ALA A 109 -0.28 10.14 -12.15
N VAL A 110 0.41 9.00 -12.19
CA VAL A 110 -0.14 7.66 -11.92
C VAL A 110 0.77 6.96 -10.91
N LEU A 111 0.18 6.28 -9.94
CA LEU A 111 0.87 5.45 -8.94
C LEU A 111 0.19 4.09 -8.83
N LEU A 112 0.81 3.04 -9.38
CA LEU A 112 0.27 1.68 -9.31
C LEU A 112 1.21 0.77 -8.53
N GLU A 113 0.64 0.04 -7.57
CA GLU A 113 1.35 -0.92 -6.75
C GLU A 113 1.07 -2.34 -7.18
N ASN A 114 2.06 -3.21 -7.04
CA ASN A 114 1.90 -4.64 -7.27
C ASN A 114 2.88 -5.46 -6.42
N VAL A 115 2.67 -6.78 -6.42
CA VAL A 115 3.56 -7.72 -5.73
C VAL A 115 4.91 -7.83 -6.44
N ARG A 116 5.97 -8.14 -5.66
CA ARG A 116 7.34 -8.32 -6.15
C ARG A 116 7.44 -9.24 -7.39
N GLY A 117 6.55 -10.24 -7.50
CA GLY A 117 6.57 -11.21 -8.60
C GLY A 117 6.51 -10.57 -9.99
N LEU A 118 5.84 -9.44 -10.13
CA LEU A 118 5.75 -8.70 -11.40
C LEU A 118 7.13 -8.17 -11.87
N GLY A 119 8.09 -7.96 -10.97
CA GLY A 119 9.46 -7.53 -11.29
C GLY A 119 10.35 -8.61 -11.89
N THR A 120 9.93 -9.87 -11.98
CA THR A 120 10.74 -10.97 -12.50
C THR A 120 10.86 -10.93 -14.04
N ARG A 121 11.92 -11.56 -14.60
CA ARG A 121 12.14 -11.63 -16.05
C ARG A 121 10.95 -12.20 -16.81
N ARG A 122 10.23 -13.14 -16.22
CA ARG A 122 9.04 -13.76 -16.81
C ARG A 122 8.01 -12.74 -17.27
N PHE A 123 7.90 -11.58 -16.59
CA PHE A 123 6.92 -10.54 -16.88
C PHE A 123 7.52 -9.31 -17.58
N GLU A 124 8.74 -9.43 -18.09
CA GLU A 124 9.43 -8.33 -18.76
C GLU A 124 8.64 -7.83 -19.98
N SER A 125 8.19 -8.73 -20.85
CA SER A 125 7.39 -8.36 -22.02
C SER A 125 6.07 -7.67 -21.61
N TYR A 126 5.40 -8.17 -20.58
CA TYR A 126 4.18 -7.56 -20.05
C TYR A 126 4.44 -6.16 -19.49
N ARG A 127 5.50 -5.99 -18.68
CA ARG A 127 5.89 -4.66 -18.21
C ARG A 127 6.21 -3.71 -19.35
N CYS A 128 6.95 -4.17 -20.36
CA CYS A 128 7.26 -3.35 -21.54
C CYS A 128 5.99 -2.87 -22.25
N GLN A 129 4.95 -3.70 -22.36
CA GLN A 129 3.66 -3.31 -22.96
C GLN A 129 2.95 -2.25 -22.11
N VAL A 130 2.88 -2.41 -20.78
CA VAL A 130 2.30 -1.42 -19.86
C VAL A 130 3.03 -0.08 -19.98
N LEU A 131 4.37 -0.10 -19.94
CA LEU A 131 5.19 1.11 -20.06
C LEU A 131 5.03 1.77 -21.44
N ALA A 132 5.01 1.00 -22.53
CA ALA A 132 4.80 1.51 -23.87
C ALA A 132 3.44 2.20 -24.00
N ARG A 133 2.38 1.63 -23.40
CA ARG A 133 1.05 2.25 -23.41
C ARG A 133 1.03 3.57 -22.67
N LEU A 134 1.64 3.65 -21.47
CA LEU A 134 1.74 4.90 -20.71
C LEU A 134 2.56 5.97 -21.45
N ARG A 135 3.69 5.58 -22.05
CA ARG A 135 4.49 6.51 -22.87
C ARG A 135 3.71 7.02 -24.08
N GLY A 136 2.92 6.16 -24.74
CA GLY A 136 2.01 6.54 -25.82
C GLY A 136 0.93 7.53 -25.40
N LEU A 137 0.59 7.58 -24.09
CA LEU A 137 -0.32 8.55 -23.48
C LEU A 137 0.41 9.84 -22.99
N GLY A 138 1.71 9.97 -23.25
CA GLY A 138 2.50 11.16 -22.90
C GLY A 138 3.10 11.16 -21.49
N TYR A 139 3.26 10.00 -20.86
CA TYR A 139 3.90 9.88 -19.55
C TYR A 139 5.36 9.46 -19.66
N GLU A 140 6.22 10.04 -18.82
CA GLU A 140 7.48 9.40 -18.42
C GLU A 140 7.20 8.39 -17.33
N THR A 141 7.94 7.29 -17.32
CA THR A 141 7.61 6.13 -16.50
C THR A 141 8.81 5.60 -15.74
N TRP A 142 8.60 5.29 -14.46
CA TRP A 142 9.57 4.65 -13.58
C TRP A 142 8.93 3.41 -12.95
N TRP A 143 9.71 2.38 -12.76
CA TRP A 143 9.24 1.16 -12.11
C TRP A 143 10.35 0.58 -11.25
N ASP A 144 10.12 0.48 -9.93
CA ASP A 144 11.15 0.04 -8.99
C ASP A 144 10.60 -0.85 -7.89
N LEU A 145 11.50 -1.56 -7.21
CA LEU A 145 11.20 -2.40 -6.05
C LEU A 145 11.40 -1.59 -4.77
N VAL A 146 10.32 -1.19 -4.15
CA VAL A 146 10.30 -0.43 -2.90
C VAL A 146 10.19 -1.39 -1.71
N HIS A 147 11.05 -1.20 -0.71
CA HIS A 147 11.03 -1.95 0.54
C HIS A 147 10.31 -1.16 1.64
N ALA A 148 9.24 -1.71 2.20
CA ALA A 148 8.44 -1.01 3.20
C ALA A 148 9.27 -0.64 4.46
N SER A 149 10.28 -1.46 4.81
CA SER A 149 11.20 -1.19 5.91
C SER A 149 12.00 0.10 5.74
N GLU A 150 12.29 0.52 4.52
CA GLU A 150 12.99 1.77 4.22
C GLU A 150 12.14 3.02 4.45
N HIS A 151 10.84 2.84 4.64
CA HIS A 151 9.85 3.89 4.92
C HIS A 151 9.26 3.81 6.34
N GLY A 152 10.00 3.19 7.30
CA GLY A 152 9.61 3.13 8.70
C GLY A 152 8.57 2.07 9.05
N VAL A 153 8.24 1.16 8.12
CA VAL A 153 7.33 0.03 8.37
C VAL A 153 8.13 -1.12 8.99
N PRO A 154 7.73 -1.68 10.14
CA PRO A 154 8.43 -2.77 10.82
C PRO A 154 8.26 -4.13 10.13
N GLN A 155 8.44 -4.17 8.81
CA GLN A 155 8.14 -5.33 7.97
C GLN A 155 8.98 -5.35 6.69
N LEU A 156 9.40 -6.54 6.23
CA LEU A 156 10.17 -6.71 4.99
C LEU A 156 9.43 -6.31 3.72
N ARG A 157 8.18 -6.39 3.64
CA ARG A 157 7.21 -6.14 2.54
C ARG A 157 7.77 -5.42 1.28
N PRO A 158 8.51 -6.10 0.39
CA PRO A 158 8.89 -5.53 -0.91
C PRO A 158 7.67 -5.41 -1.82
N ARG A 159 7.55 -4.25 -2.50
CA ARG A 159 6.49 -3.97 -3.47
C ARG A 159 7.07 -3.40 -4.74
N PHE A 160 6.53 -3.85 -5.85
CA PHE A 160 6.91 -3.35 -7.17
C PHE A 160 5.98 -2.18 -7.51
N VAL A 161 6.55 -0.98 -7.65
CA VAL A 161 5.80 0.26 -7.78
C VAL A 161 6.07 0.91 -9.12
N LEU A 162 5.01 1.23 -9.84
CA LEU A 162 5.01 2.03 -11.06
C LEU A 162 4.63 3.47 -10.71
N VAL A 163 5.47 4.42 -11.10
CA VAL A 163 5.14 5.84 -11.15
C VAL A 163 5.18 6.27 -12.61
N ALA A 164 4.18 7.02 -13.04
CA ALA A 164 4.18 7.68 -14.34
C ALA A 164 3.74 9.13 -14.18
N VAL A 165 4.46 10.07 -14.79
CA VAL A 165 4.20 11.50 -14.64
C VAL A 165 4.27 12.15 -16.02
N ARG A 166 3.32 13.06 -16.34
CA ARG A 166 3.29 13.82 -17.60
C ARG A 166 4.26 14.99 -17.58
N GLN A 167 4.65 15.45 -18.77
CA GLN A 167 5.33 16.72 -18.91
C GLN A 167 4.36 17.89 -18.58
N PRO A 168 4.85 19.00 -17.99
CA PRO A 168 6.25 19.29 -17.66
C PRO A 168 6.72 18.77 -16.30
N TRP A 169 5.86 18.10 -15.52
CA TRP A 169 6.12 17.67 -14.14
C TRP A 169 7.11 16.51 -14.05
N ALA A 170 7.20 15.68 -15.08
CA ALA A 170 8.03 14.46 -15.08
C ALA A 170 9.50 14.74 -14.76
N GLY A 171 10.07 15.83 -15.28
CA GLY A 171 11.45 16.23 -15.00
C GLY A 171 11.78 16.52 -13.53
N TRP A 172 10.76 16.72 -12.70
CA TRP A 172 10.89 17.01 -11.27
C TRP A 172 10.68 15.80 -10.38
N PHE A 173 10.16 14.68 -10.89
CA PHE A 173 9.98 13.47 -10.06
C PHE A 173 11.33 12.86 -9.68
N ARG A 174 11.47 12.54 -8.41
CA ARG A 174 12.59 11.77 -7.84
C ARG A 174 12.01 10.74 -6.89
N TRP A 175 12.56 9.54 -6.90
CA TRP A 175 12.22 8.54 -5.90
C TRP A 175 12.48 9.06 -4.50
N PRO A 176 11.59 8.76 -3.52
CA PRO A 176 11.86 9.14 -2.13
C PRO A 176 13.07 8.37 -1.60
N GLU A 177 13.95 9.08 -0.89
CA GLU A 177 15.07 8.46 -0.21
C GLU A 177 14.58 7.62 0.99
N PRO A 178 15.26 6.50 1.32
CA PRO A 178 15.02 5.75 2.53
C PRO A 178 15.11 6.65 3.78
N LEU A 179 14.24 6.39 4.76
CA LEU A 179 14.32 7.09 6.03
C LEU A 179 15.63 6.76 6.74
N PRO A 180 16.26 7.72 7.45
CA PRO A 180 17.49 7.47 8.17
C PRO A 180 17.27 6.47 9.32
N GLY A 181 18.19 5.55 9.48
CA GLY A 181 18.19 4.54 10.53
C GLY A 181 17.33 3.29 10.21
N PRO A 182 17.38 2.30 11.10
CA PRO A 182 16.65 1.05 10.92
C PRO A 182 15.15 1.24 11.18
N ALA A 183 14.32 0.44 10.49
CA ALA A 183 12.90 0.36 10.79
C ALA A 183 12.65 -0.10 12.24
N PRO A 184 11.53 0.31 12.86
CA PRO A 184 11.13 -0.18 14.18
C PRO A 184 11.04 -1.70 14.22
N THR A 185 11.34 -2.32 15.36
CA THR A 185 11.18 -3.77 15.53
C THR A 185 9.73 -4.13 15.83
N VAL A 186 9.35 -5.41 15.63
CA VAL A 186 8.04 -5.92 16.01
C VAL A 186 7.77 -5.69 17.51
N GLY A 187 8.76 -5.95 18.35
CA GLY A 187 8.66 -5.74 19.79
C GLY A 187 8.44 -4.29 20.17
N ALA A 188 9.20 -3.36 19.60
CA ALA A 188 9.02 -1.94 19.84
C ALA A 188 7.64 -1.43 19.37
N THR A 189 7.17 -1.96 18.25
CA THR A 189 5.91 -1.54 17.66
C THR A 189 4.68 -2.05 18.41
N LEU A 190 4.75 -3.24 19.03
CA LEU A 190 3.59 -3.92 19.61
C LEU A 190 3.62 -4.09 21.13
N HIS A 191 4.69 -3.64 21.81
CA HIS A 191 4.85 -3.86 23.24
C HIS A 191 3.64 -3.39 24.07
N ASP A 192 3.17 -2.18 23.82
CA ASP A 192 2.03 -1.59 24.52
C ASP A 192 0.74 -2.41 24.34
N LEU A 193 0.45 -2.86 23.10
CA LEU A 193 -0.71 -3.71 22.80
C LEU A 193 -0.58 -5.11 23.45
N MET A 194 0.63 -5.67 23.49
CA MET A 194 0.86 -6.96 24.15
C MET A 194 0.77 -6.86 25.68
N ALA A 195 1.13 -5.70 26.24
CA ALA A 195 1.07 -5.45 27.67
C ALA A 195 -0.33 -5.02 28.17
N ALA A 196 -1.18 -4.47 27.30
CA ALA A 196 -2.43 -3.84 27.68
C ALA A 196 -3.42 -4.78 28.41
N GLY A 197 -3.34 -6.11 28.17
CA GLY A 197 -4.11 -7.11 28.87
C GLY A 197 -3.53 -7.53 30.22
N GLY A 198 -2.40 -6.96 30.65
CA GLY A 198 -1.73 -7.34 31.89
C GLY A 198 -0.84 -8.58 31.79
N TRP A 199 -0.47 -9.01 30.58
CA TRP A 199 0.43 -10.16 30.40
C TRP A 199 1.83 -9.89 30.96
N PRO A 200 2.29 -10.66 32.01
CA PRO A 200 3.60 -10.45 32.61
C PRO A 200 4.78 -10.71 31.66
N GLY A 201 4.57 -11.52 30.62
CA GLY A 201 5.58 -11.86 29.61
C GLY A 201 5.85 -10.79 28.55
N ALA A 202 5.07 -9.70 28.49
CA ALA A 202 5.10 -8.74 27.41
C ALA A 202 6.47 -8.06 27.22
N ALA A 203 7.15 -7.70 28.31
CA ALA A 203 8.47 -7.06 28.25
C ALA A 203 9.56 -8.01 27.71
N ALA A 204 9.61 -9.25 28.18
CA ALA A 204 10.54 -10.27 27.69
C ALA A 204 10.24 -10.65 26.23
N TRP A 205 8.96 -10.72 25.86
CA TRP A 205 8.54 -10.95 24.49
C TRP A 205 9.02 -9.81 23.56
N SER A 206 8.84 -8.56 23.97
CA SER A 206 9.25 -7.39 23.17
C SER A 206 10.76 -7.41 22.87
N GLN A 207 11.59 -7.80 23.83
CA GLN A 207 13.04 -7.97 23.62
C GLN A 207 13.33 -9.08 22.60
N ARG A 208 12.64 -10.22 22.70
CA ARG A 208 12.76 -11.34 21.76
C ARG A 208 12.32 -10.95 20.36
N ALA A 209 11.27 -10.15 20.21
CA ALA A 209 10.73 -9.65 18.95
C ALA A 209 11.56 -8.45 18.40
N GLY A 210 12.88 -8.45 18.63
CA GLY A 210 13.82 -7.37 18.38
C GLY A 210 14.24 -7.15 16.91
N THR A 211 13.49 -7.69 15.93
CA THR A 211 13.72 -7.45 14.48
C THR A 211 12.43 -7.09 13.78
N ILE A 212 12.53 -6.76 12.47
CA ILE A 212 11.35 -6.50 11.63
C ILE A 212 10.60 -7.78 11.28
N ALA A 213 9.31 -7.66 11.00
CA ALA A 213 8.44 -8.77 10.63
C ALA A 213 8.75 -9.32 9.22
N PRO A 214 8.53 -10.61 8.97
CA PRO A 214 8.41 -11.12 7.60
C PRO A 214 7.18 -10.48 6.93
N THR A 215 7.12 -10.56 5.58
CA THR A 215 5.97 -10.04 4.83
C THR A 215 4.66 -10.68 5.31
N ILE A 216 3.73 -9.86 5.75
CA ILE A 216 2.35 -10.27 6.08
C ILE A 216 1.59 -10.50 4.78
N VAL A 217 0.85 -11.61 4.69
CA VAL A 217 0.09 -12.02 3.50
C VAL A 217 -1.38 -12.14 3.88
N GLY A 218 -2.25 -11.43 3.19
CA GLY A 218 -3.70 -11.45 3.45
C GLY A 218 -4.43 -12.66 2.83
N GLY A 219 -3.80 -13.34 1.87
CA GLY A 219 -4.46 -14.40 1.11
C GLY A 219 -5.54 -13.90 0.16
N SER A 220 -6.40 -14.81 -0.30
CA SER A 220 -7.55 -14.49 -1.16
C SER A 220 -8.85 -15.07 -0.56
N LYS A 221 -10.01 -14.71 -1.15
CA LYS A 221 -11.30 -15.33 -0.75
C LYS A 221 -11.32 -16.84 -0.93
N LYS A 222 -10.52 -17.38 -1.87
CA LYS A 222 -10.47 -18.82 -2.20
C LYS A 222 -9.36 -19.57 -1.46
N HIS A 223 -8.29 -18.88 -1.06
CA HIS A 223 -7.09 -19.50 -0.49
C HIS A 223 -6.52 -18.65 0.64
N GLY A 224 -6.15 -19.31 1.72
CA GLY A 224 -5.60 -18.70 2.94
C GLY A 224 -6.67 -18.44 3.99
N GLY A 225 -6.29 -18.70 5.25
CA GLY A 225 -7.04 -18.33 6.43
C GLY A 225 -6.43 -17.10 7.08
N PRO A 226 -6.93 -16.67 8.25
CA PRO A 226 -6.33 -15.60 9.01
C PRO A 226 -5.09 -16.12 9.76
N ASP A 227 -4.05 -16.52 9.01
CA ASP A 227 -2.75 -16.95 9.54
C ASP A 227 -1.61 -16.10 8.94
N LEU A 228 -0.44 -16.16 9.57
CA LEU A 228 0.71 -15.34 9.19
C LEU A 228 1.53 -15.92 8.01
N GLY A 229 0.90 -16.73 7.17
CA GLY A 229 1.44 -17.18 5.90
C GLY A 229 2.01 -18.61 5.91
N PRO A 230 2.79 -18.98 4.87
CA PRO A 230 3.29 -20.32 4.67
C PRO A 230 4.29 -20.74 5.75
N THR A 231 4.64 -22.02 5.82
CA THR A 231 5.52 -22.63 6.84
C THR A 231 6.80 -21.80 7.10
N ARG A 232 7.45 -21.31 6.04
CA ARG A 232 8.66 -20.47 6.18
C ARG A 232 8.37 -19.16 6.92
N ALA A 233 7.26 -18.50 6.61
CA ALA A 233 6.85 -17.25 7.28
C ALA A 233 6.50 -17.53 8.75
N ARG A 234 5.71 -18.60 9.02
CA ARG A 234 5.38 -19.01 10.39
C ARG A 234 6.61 -19.35 11.22
N ALA A 235 7.63 -19.98 10.63
CA ALA A 235 8.90 -20.23 11.31
C ALA A 235 9.64 -18.93 11.65
N ALA A 236 9.57 -17.91 10.77
CA ALA A 236 10.14 -16.59 11.07
C ALA A 236 9.36 -15.87 12.19
N TRP A 237 8.03 -15.94 12.20
CA TRP A 237 7.20 -15.43 13.28
C TRP A 237 7.48 -16.12 14.63
N ARG A 238 7.68 -17.43 14.62
CA ARG A 238 8.06 -18.19 15.84
C ARG A 238 9.37 -17.69 16.45
N ARG A 239 10.35 -17.30 15.63
CA ARG A 239 11.61 -16.68 16.13
C ARG A 239 11.35 -15.36 16.85
N LEU A 240 10.38 -14.57 16.38
CA LEU A 240 9.89 -13.35 17.02
C LEU A 240 8.97 -13.61 18.22
N GLY A 241 8.83 -14.85 18.65
CA GLY A 241 7.96 -15.19 19.77
C GLY A 241 6.47 -15.08 19.47
N VAL A 242 6.05 -15.26 18.20
CA VAL A 242 4.65 -15.21 17.77
C VAL A 242 4.20 -16.57 17.23
N ASP A 243 3.01 -17.04 17.64
CA ASP A 243 2.33 -18.15 16.99
C ASP A 243 1.65 -17.67 15.70
N GLY A 244 2.19 -18.09 14.57
CA GLY A 244 1.69 -17.73 13.24
C GLY A 244 0.57 -18.62 12.71
N LEU A 245 0.03 -19.58 13.48
CA LEU A 245 -1.01 -20.51 13.04
C LEU A 245 -2.42 -19.92 13.03
N GLY A 246 -2.57 -18.66 13.40
CA GLY A 246 -3.86 -17.97 13.38
C GLY A 246 -3.75 -16.55 13.91
N ILE A 247 -4.90 -15.85 13.89
CA ILE A 247 -5.07 -14.50 14.45
C ILE A 247 -5.99 -14.60 15.66
N ALA A 248 -5.59 -13.95 16.77
CA ALA A 248 -6.37 -13.89 17.99
C ALA A 248 -7.52 -12.86 17.89
N ASP A 249 -8.55 -13.03 18.69
CA ASP A 249 -9.59 -12.01 18.91
C ASP A 249 -9.15 -11.02 19.98
N ASP A 250 -8.48 -11.53 21.03
CA ASP A 250 -8.07 -10.77 22.21
C ASP A 250 -6.54 -10.76 22.40
N ILE A 251 -6.08 -9.78 23.12
CA ILE A 251 -4.68 -9.64 23.56
C ILE A 251 -4.37 -10.59 24.71
N PRO A 252 -3.10 -10.98 24.96
CA PRO A 252 -2.74 -11.82 26.09
C PRO A 252 -3.10 -11.16 27.45
N GLY A 253 -3.78 -11.92 28.31
CA GLY A 253 -4.15 -11.50 29.66
C GLY A 253 -3.12 -11.89 30.73
N PRO A 254 -3.41 -11.59 32.03
CA PRO A 254 -2.50 -11.86 33.14
C PRO A 254 -2.22 -13.37 33.32
N ASP A 255 -3.18 -14.22 32.97
CA ASP A 255 -3.09 -15.69 33.08
C ASP A 255 -2.61 -16.36 31.79
N PHE A 256 -2.04 -15.60 30.84
CA PHE A 256 -1.55 -16.18 29.58
C PHE A 256 -0.48 -17.23 29.87
N PRO A 257 -0.61 -18.50 29.39
CA PRO A 257 0.20 -19.61 29.82
C PRO A 257 1.70 -19.41 29.57
N ALA A 258 2.50 -19.71 30.59
CA ALA A 258 3.95 -19.67 30.47
C ALA A 258 4.45 -20.63 29.38
N GLY A 259 5.38 -20.17 28.55
CA GLY A 259 5.93 -20.96 27.44
C GLY A 259 5.07 -21.03 26.18
N GLN A 260 3.83 -20.56 26.21
CA GLN A 260 3.00 -20.41 25.01
C GLN A 260 3.36 -19.14 24.25
N LEU A 261 3.25 -19.19 22.91
CA LEU A 261 3.48 -18.00 22.07
C LEU A 261 2.14 -17.28 21.82
N PRO A 262 2.07 -15.97 22.02
CA PRO A 262 0.88 -15.20 21.67
C PRO A 262 0.65 -15.17 20.17
N LYS A 263 -0.63 -15.11 19.77
CA LYS A 263 -1.05 -14.74 18.42
C LYS A 263 -1.23 -13.23 18.32
N LEU A 264 -1.05 -12.69 17.13
CA LEU A 264 -1.37 -11.30 16.86
C LEU A 264 -2.88 -11.11 16.68
N THR A 265 -3.41 -9.97 17.09
CA THR A 265 -4.76 -9.53 16.73
C THR A 265 -4.74 -8.80 15.38
N VAL A 266 -5.91 -8.59 14.76
CA VAL A 266 -6.04 -7.79 13.53
C VAL A 266 -5.46 -6.37 13.75
N ARG A 267 -5.69 -5.77 14.92
CA ARG A 267 -5.15 -4.46 15.30
C ARG A 267 -3.62 -4.45 15.29
N MET A 268 -2.98 -5.46 15.87
CA MET A 268 -1.52 -5.60 15.88
C MET A 268 -0.97 -5.74 14.46
N VAL A 269 -1.64 -6.53 13.62
CA VAL A 269 -1.25 -6.69 12.21
C VAL A 269 -1.41 -5.37 11.45
N ALA A 270 -2.47 -4.62 11.70
CA ALA A 270 -2.70 -3.30 11.08
C ALA A 270 -1.59 -2.30 11.46
N ARG A 271 -1.19 -2.27 12.75
CA ARG A 271 -0.09 -1.43 13.22
C ARG A 271 1.25 -1.82 12.57
N LEU A 272 1.53 -3.11 12.38
CA LEU A 272 2.71 -3.58 11.64
C LEU A 272 2.70 -3.22 10.14
N GLN A 273 1.54 -2.95 9.58
CA GLN A 273 1.38 -2.41 8.22
C GLN A 273 1.46 -0.88 8.18
N GLY A 274 1.55 -0.21 9.34
CA GLY A 274 1.63 1.24 9.44
C GLY A 274 0.28 1.97 9.47
N PHE A 275 -0.83 1.26 9.70
CA PHE A 275 -2.10 1.91 9.98
C PHE A 275 -2.10 2.52 11.39
N PRO A 276 -2.70 3.70 11.59
CA PRO A 276 -2.90 4.25 12.91
C PRO A 276 -3.96 3.43 13.67
N ASP A 277 -3.90 3.46 15.00
CA ASP A 277 -4.82 2.71 15.85
C ASP A 277 -6.27 3.16 15.74
N SER A 278 -6.48 4.39 15.33
CA SER A 278 -7.81 4.95 15.06
C SER A 278 -8.45 4.42 13.77
N TRP A 279 -7.67 3.75 12.89
CA TRP A 279 -8.21 3.22 11.65
C TRP A 279 -9.01 1.95 11.90
N VAL A 280 -10.32 2.02 11.74
CA VAL A 280 -11.25 0.92 11.95
C VAL A 280 -11.24 -0.01 10.74
N ILE A 281 -11.07 -1.32 10.95
CA ILE A 281 -11.16 -2.33 9.90
C ILE A 281 -12.50 -3.06 10.04
N ALA A 282 -13.37 -2.91 9.07
CA ALA A 282 -14.68 -3.56 9.05
C ALA A 282 -14.62 -5.03 8.63
N GLY A 283 -15.70 -5.77 8.91
CA GLY A 283 -15.84 -7.17 8.57
C GLY A 283 -15.41 -8.11 9.69
N ARG A 284 -15.70 -9.43 9.50
CA ARG A 284 -15.29 -10.48 10.44
C ARG A 284 -13.76 -10.66 10.38
N LYS A 285 -13.19 -11.27 11.41
CA LYS A 285 -11.74 -11.47 11.60
C LYS A 285 -10.97 -11.88 10.33
N THR A 286 -11.46 -12.87 9.59
CA THR A 286 -10.79 -13.32 8.35
C THR A 286 -10.82 -12.25 7.25
N ALA A 287 -11.95 -11.56 7.07
CA ALA A 287 -12.08 -10.47 6.11
C ALA A 287 -11.22 -9.27 6.51
N ALA A 288 -11.25 -8.88 7.77
CA ALA A 288 -10.45 -7.81 8.32
C ALA A 288 -8.94 -8.10 8.19
N TYR A 289 -8.51 -9.31 8.55
CA TYR A 289 -7.11 -9.73 8.37
C TYR A 289 -6.68 -9.71 6.90
N ARG A 290 -7.53 -10.19 5.98
CA ARG A 290 -7.25 -10.17 4.54
C ARG A 290 -7.07 -8.75 4.01
N GLN A 291 -7.93 -7.82 4.41
CA GLN A 291 -7.82 -6.40 4.05
C GLN A 291 -6.47 -5.83 4.49
N VAL A 292 -6.12 -6.00 5.76
CA VAL A 292 -4.85 -5.50 6.31
C VAL A 292 -3.66 -6.18 5.65
N GLY A 293 -3.67 -7.50 5.50
CA GLY A 293 -2.56 -8.26 4.93
C GLY A 293 -2.28 -7.94 3.46
N ASN A 294 -3.30 -7.52 2.70
CA ASN A 294 -3.16 -7.12 1.30
C ASN A 294 -2.87 -5.62 1.12
N ALA A 295 -3.11 -4.79 2.13
CA ALA A 295 -2.95 -3.35 2.02
C ALA A 295 -1.53 -2.92 1.61
N PHE A 296 -1.43 -1.87 0.82
CA PHE A 296 -0.19 -1.12 0.65
C PHE A 296 0.05 -0.26 1.89
N PRO A 297 1.24 -0.29 2.51
CA PRO A 297 1.48 0.41 3.76
C PRO A 297 1.33 1.93 3.66
N PRO A 298 0.54 2.58 4.53
CA PRO A 298 0.36 4.03 4.50
C PRO A 298 1.67 4.83 4.52
N PRO A 299 2.72 4.47 5.32
CA PRO A 299 3.97 5.23 5.31
C PRO A 299 4.69 5.19 3.95
N VAL A 300 4.65 4.06 3.23
CA VAL A 300 5.23 3.94 1.88
C VAL A 300 4.46 4.81 0.90
N ALA A 301 3.13 4.72 0.92
CA ALA A 301 2.26 5.54 0.07
C ALA A 301 2.45 7.04 0.34
N ARG A 302 2.63 7.44 1.61
CA ARG A 302 2.95 8.82 1.99
C ARG A 302 4.27 9.28 1.39
N SER A 303 5.33 8.48 1.50
CA SER A 303 6.65 8.85 0.94
C SER A 303 6.58 9.05 -0.57
N LEU A 304 5.95 8.13 -1.29
CA LEU A 304 5.75 8.21 -2.74
C LEU A 304 4.83 9.39 -3.13
N GLY A 305 3.73 9.55 -2.42
CA GLY A 305 2.79 10.66 -2.61
C GLY A 305 3.46 12.02 -2.41
N THR A 306 4.30 12.17 -1.38
CA THR A 306 5.07 13.40 -1.13
C THR A 306 6.04 13.69 -2.29
N ALA A 307 6.71 12.68 -2.83
CA ALA A 307 7.61 12.85 -3.97
C ALA A 307 6.85 13.26 -5.25
N ILE A 308 5.67 12.66 -5.50
CA ILE A 308 4.79 13.01 -6.61
C ILE A 308 4.24 14.43 -6.42
N ALA A 309 3.72 14.77 -5.24
CA ALA A 309 3.22 16.10 -4.93
C ALA A 309 4.28 17.19 -5.14
N ALA A 310 5.52 16.93 -4.69
CA ALA A 310 6.64 17.84 -4.89
C ALA A 310 6.92 18.09 -6.39
N ALA A 311 6.86 17.05 -7.22
CA ALA A 311 7.03 17.17 -8.67
C ALA A 311 5.89 17.99 -9.30
N LEU A 312 4.64 17.70 -8.94
CA LEU A 312 3.46 18.40 -9.46
C LEU A 312 3.43 19.88 -9.06
N CYS A 313 3.88 20.21 -7.85
CA CYS A 313 3.95 21.59 -7.38
C CYS A 313 5.04 22.40 -8.09
N ARG A 314 6.22 21.80 -8.36
CA ARG A 314 7.34 22.49 -9.03
C ARG A 314 7.08 22.75 -10.52
N GLY A 315 6.49 21.82 -11.23
CA GLY A 315 6.16 21.96 -12.64
C GLY A 315 5.09 23.04 -12.93
N ASN A 316 4.41 23.55 -11.89
CA ASN A 316 3.49 24.69 -12.01
C ASN A 316 4.21 26.05 -11.93
N VAL A 317 5.51 26.07 -11.57
CA VAL A 317 6.34 27.29 -11.58
C VAL A 317 7.02 27.36 -12.94
N SER A 318 6.73 28.39 -13.71
CA SER A 318 7.35 28.61 -15.04
C SER A 318 8.88 28.55 -14.94
N PRO A 319 9.59 27.89 -15.88
CA PRO A 319 11.06 27.83 -15.87
C PRO A 319 11.75 29.20 -15.72
N ALA A 320 11.14 30.25 -16.23
CA ALA A 320 11.63 31.63 -16.08
C ALA A 320 11.65 32.15 -14.62
N ALA A 321 10.87 31.59 -13.71
CA ALA A 321 10.87 31.98 -12.30
C ALA A 321 11.90 31.18 -11.46
N ALA A 322 12.32 30.02 -11.93
CA ALA A 322 13.30 29.17 -11.24
C ALA A 322 14.72 29.73 -11.36
N ASP A 323 15.09 30.35 -12.52
CA ASP A 323 16.40 30.97 -12.74
C ASP A 323 16.59 32.25 -11.90
N VAL A 324 15.53 32.99 -11.64
CA VAL A 324 15.59 34.22 -10.81
C VAL A 324 15.83 33.88 -9.34
N ALA A 325 15.26 32.76 -8.84
CA ALA A 325 15.45 32.32 -7.45
C ALA A 325 16.87 31.79 -7.21
N HIS A 326 17.51 31.21 -8.22
CA HIS A 326 18.88 30.67 -8.10
C HIS A 326 19.94 31.80 -8.11
N HIS A 327 19.69 32.89 -8.80
CA HIS A 327 20.58 34.07 -8.80
C HIS A 327 20.41 34.95 -7.55
N ALA A 328 19.24 34.91 -6.87
CA ALA A 328 19.02 35.69 -5.65
C ALA A 328 19.61 35.02 -4.40
N SER A 329 20.01 33.75 -4.48
CA SER A 329 20.65 33.01 -3.35
C SER A 329 22.19 33.05 -3.41
N LEU A 330 22.78 33.68 -4.42
CA LEU A 330 24.24 33.81 -4.62
C LEU A 330 24.74 35.29 -4.59
N ALA A 331 23.88 36.20 -4.21
CA ALA A 331 24.18 37.60 -3.89
C ALA A 331 23.88 37.82 -2.39
#